data_91e39c3b5eb13452680f59f59be38514
#
_entry.id   91e39c3b5eb13452680f59f59be38514
#
_cell.length_a   1.000
_cell.length_b   1.000
_cell.length_c   1.000
_cell.angle_alpha   90.00
_cell.angle_beta   90.00
_cell.angle_gamma   90.00
#
_symmetry.space_group_name_H-M   'P 1'
#
loop_
_entity.id
_entity.type
_entity.pdbx_description
1 polymer ?
#
loop_
_entity_poly.entity_id
_entity_poly.type
_entity_poly.pdbx_seq_one_letter_code
_entity_poly.pdbx_strand_id
1 'polypeptide(L)'
;MAHGCGFFSIFSIPAFLFLPHDMKGGLSIIHSSSRGIRYTWSTFKKIWTQRELRKFLLSYLIYEDGVNTVIVFSSIFAATTLGFKARELIMLYLLVQLTALAGAFIMARPIDTWGPKKVVSLSLLMWSSVSILAYFAGNKIHFWIIASIAGFGLGAVQAATRAFFTQFIPPEHESEYFGVFSMVGKSSAIFGPLLFGYISSSFGSQRPAILSVAVFFLVGIISLQFVKGGGPNVKKSPS
;
A
#
# COMPACT_ATOMS: atom_id res chain seq x y z
N MET A 1 -18.80 -10.47 -17.70
CA MET A 1 -17.48 -9.97 -18.16
C MET A 1 -17.58 -8.86 -19.21
N ALA A 2 -18.46 -8.92 -20.20
CA ALA A 2 -18.57 -7.91 -21.27
C ALA A 2 -18.89 -6.48 -20.80
N HIS A 3 -19.73 -6.30 -19.78
CA HIS A 3 -20.11 -4.98 -19.26
C HIS A 3 -18.95 -4.21 -18.56
N GLY A 4 -18.00 -4.92 -17.95
CA GLY A 4 -16.82 -4.31 -17.33
C GLY A 4 -15.84 -3.73 -18.35
N CYS A 5 -15.64 -4.40 -19.49
CA CYS A 5 -14.77 -3.90 -20.55
C CYS A 5 -15.34 -2.63 -21.20
N GLY A 6 -16.68 -2.56 -21.41
CA GLY A 6 -17.34 -1.38 -21.94
C GLY A 6 -17.20 -0.15 -21.03
N PHE A 7 -17.36 -0.34 -19.72
CA PHE A 7 -17.19 0.74 -18.73
C PHE A 7 -15.75 1.28 -18.74
N PHE A 8 -14.75 0.40 -18.68
CA PHE A 8 -13.35 0.80 -18.74
C PHE A 8 -13.01 1.52 -20.05
N SER A 9 -13.52 1.06 -21.19
CA SER A 9 -13.27 1.70 -22.48
C SER A 9 -13.84 3.13 -22.52
N ILE A 10 -15.07 3.34 -22.05
CA ILE A 10 -15.71 4.66 -22.02
C ILE A 10 -14.92 5.64 -21.15
N PHE A 11 -14.48 5.23 -19.95
CA PHE A 11 -13.69 6.09 -19.07
C PHE A 11 -12.24 6.32 -19.55
N SER A 12 -11.73 5.47 -20.45
CA SER A 12 -10.41 5.67 -21.07
C SER A 12 -10.44 6.61 -22.26
N ILE A 13 -11.60 6.83 -22.91
CA ILE A 13 -11.73 7.72 -24.07
C ILE A 13 -11.20 9.14 -23.80
N PRO A 14 -11.54 9.83 -22.69
CA PRO A 14 -10.99 11.16 -22.42
C PRO A 14 -9.46 11.17 -22.32
N ALA A 15 -8.84 10.14 -21.75
CA ALA A 15 -7.38 10.03 -21.69
C ALA A 15 -6.77 9.93 -23.10
N PHE A 16 -7.37 9.15 -24.00
CA PHE A 16 -6.89 9.06 -25.39
C PHE A 16 -7.10 10.35 -26.19
N LEU A 17 -8.15 11.12 -25.90
CA LEU A 17 -8.48 12.35 -26.63
C LEU A 17 -7.68 13.57 -26.13
N PHE A 18 -7.36 13.64 -24.83
CA PHE A 18 -6.75 14.81 -24.20
C PHE A 18 -5.28 14.64 -23.84
N LEU A 19 -4.73 13.42 -23.90
CA LEU A 19 -3.28 13.26 -23.74
C LEU A 19 -2.54 13.86 -24.94
N PRO A 20 -1.57 14.74 -24.72
CA PRO A 20 -0.73 15.24 -25.80
C PRO A 20 -0.10 14.07 -26.54
N HIS A 21 -0.17 14.08 -27.86
CA HIS A 21 0.47 13.09 -28.70
C HIS A 21 1.97 13.12 -28.42
N ASP A 22 2.52 12.04 -27.89
CA ASP A 22 3.95 11.87 -27.77
C ASP A 22 4.59 12.09 -29.15
N MET A 23 5.60 12.93 -29.19
CA MET A 23 6.38 13.16 -30.39
C MET A 23 6.82 11.79 -30.95
N LYS A 24 6.48 11.49 -32.18
CA LYS A 24 6.79 10.26 -32.90
C LYS A 24 8.30 10.00 -32.89
N GLY A 25 8.82 9.42 -31.86
CA GLY A 25 10.12 8.79 -31.85
C GLY A 25 10.00 7.45 -32.56
N GLY A 26 10.45 7.35 -33.78
CA GLY A 26 10.42 6.13 -34.61
C GLY A 26 11.34 5.01 -34.10
N LEU A 27 11.25 4.69 -32.81
CA LEU A 27 12.01 3.62 -32.19
C LEU A 27 11.15 2.34 -32.12
N SER A 28 11.68 1.24 -32.62
CA SER A 28 11.09 -0.09 -32.47
C SER A 28 10.69 -0.34 -31.00
N ILE A 29 9.51 -0.91 -30.77
CA ILE A 29 8.95 -1.24 -29.44
C ILE A 29 9.99 -2.01 -28.60
N ILE A 30 10.78 -2.91 -29.20
CA ILE A 30 11.81 -3.69 -28.53
C ILE A 30 12.98 -2.80 -28.03
N HIS A 31 13.38 -1.82 -28.82
CA HIS A 31 14.42 -0.86 -28.41
C HIS A 31 13.94 0.11 -27.32
N SER A 32 12.68 0.48 -27.35
CA SER A 32 12.07 1.34 -26.30
C SER A 32 11.92 0.58 -24.98
N SER A 33 11.51 -0.70 -25.03
CA SER A 33 11.40 -1.57 -23.84
C SER A 33 12.74 -1.81 -23.16
N SER A 34 13.79 -2.11 -23.93
CA SER A 34 15.13 -2.38 -23.37
C SER A 34 15.75 -1.11 -22.74
N ARG A 35 15.51 0.05 -23.34
CA ARG A 35 15.91 1.34 -22.76
C ARG A 35 15.13 1.64 -21.48
N GLY A 36 13.81 1.40 -21.46
CA GLY A 36 12.96 1.56 -20.29
C GLY A 36 13.43 0.71 -19.11
N ILE A 37 13.72 -0.57 -19.34
CA ILE A 37 14.22 -1.48 -18.30
C ILE A 37 15.60 -1.01 -17.79
N ARG A 38 16.51 -0.67 -18.68
CA ARG A 38 17.86 -0.16 -18.32
C ARG A 38 17.77 1.14 -17.52
N TYR A 39 16.85 2.03 -17.90
CA TYR A 39 16.61 3.30 -17.24
C TYR A 39 16.02 3.07 -15.83
N THR A 40 14.99 2.26 -15.70
CA THR A 40 14.41 1.88 -14.41
C THR A 40 15.45 1.24 -13.50
N TRP A 41 16.30 0.37 -14.03
CA TRP A 41 17.39 -0.26 -13.27
C TRP A 41 18.45 0.75 -12.82
N SER A 42 18.78 1.74 -13.65
CA SER A 42 19.71 2.82 -13.27
C SER A 42 19.12 3.69 -12.16
N THR A 43 17.83 4.02 -12.26
CA THR A 43 17.11 4.77 -11.23
C THR A 43 17.01 3.97 -9.93
N PHE A 44 16.72 2.67 -9.99
CA PHE A 44 16.76 1.80 -8.83
C PHE A 44 18.11 1.81 -8.12
N LYS A 45 19.23 1.70 -8.87
CA LYS A 45 20.58 1.81 -8.31
C LYS A 45 20.80 3.18 -7.66
N LYS A 46 20.41 4.28 -8.31
CA LYS A 46 20.51 5.64 -7.79
C LYS A 46 19.72 5.82 -6.48
N ILE A 47 18.50 5.29 -6.41
CA ILE A 47 17.67 5.28 -5.21
C ILE A 47 18.34 4.47 -4.10
N TRP A 48 18.88 3.30 -4.43
CA TRP A 48 19.51 2.40 -3.45
C TRP A 48 20.77 2.97 -2.79
N THR A 49 21.45 3.90 -3.45
CA THR A 49 22.59 4.64 -2.86
C THR A 49 22.15 5.70 -1.85
N GLN A 50 20.90 6.19 -1.93
CA GLN A 50 20.35 7.16 -0.99
C GLN A 50 19.96 6.48 0.32
N ARG A 51 20.75 6.70 1.38
CA ARG A 51 20.63 5.98 2.66
C ARG A 51 19.23 6.06 3.27
N GLU A 52 18.63 7.23 3.33
CA GLU A 52 17.32 7.43 3.98
C GLU A 52 16.17 6.88 3.13
N LEU A 53 16.23 7.07 1.83
CA LEU A 53 15.24 6.51 0.91
C LEU A 53 15.27 4.97 0.89
N ARG A 54 16.46 4.37 0.92
CA ARG A 54 16.62 2.92 1.05
C ARG A 54 15.99 2.39 2.33
N LYS A 55 16.24 3.04 3.49
CA LYS A 55 15.62 2.65 4.76
C LYS A 55 14.10 2.74 4.69
N PHE A 56 13.59 3.82 4.10
CA PHE A 56 12.16 4.00 3.91
C PHE A 56 11.56 2.87 3.05
N LEU A 57 12.15 2.58 1.88
CA LEU A 57 11.65 1.52 0.98
C LEU A 57 11.71 0.13 1.62
N LEU A 58 12.72 -0.16 2.45
CA LEU A 58 12.79 -1.41 3.20
C LEU A 58 11.68 -1.48 4.27
N SER A 59 11.45 -0.39 5.01
CA SER A 59 10.32 -0.31 5.95
C SER A 59 8.99 -0.47 5.24
N TYR A 60 8.82 0.21 4.10
CA TYR A 60 7.63 0.14 3.26
C TYR A 60 7.37 -1.29 2.79
N LEU A 61 8.38 -1.97 2.27
CA LEU A 61 8.27 -3.35 1.83
C LEU A 61 7.75 -4.28 2.95
N ILE A 62 8.25 -4.09 4.18
CA ILE A 62 7.86 -4.93 5.34
C ILE A 62 6.39 -4.69 5.72
N TYR A 63 6.00 -3.45 5.96
CA TYR A 63 4.63 -3.22 6.44
C TYR A 63 3.58 -3.35 5.33
N GLU A 64 3.92 -3.06 4.08
CA GLU A 64 3.02 -3.26 2.93
C GLU A 64 2.77 -4.75 2.67
N ASP A 65 3.76 -5.63 2.93
CA ASP A 65 3.57 -7.07 2.90
C ASP A 65 2.53 -7.52 3.96
N GLY A 66 2.58 -6.94 5.16
CA GLY A 66 1.54 -7.13 6.17
C GLY A 66 0.16 -6.67 5.70
N VAL A 67 0.05 -5.46 5.12
CA VAL A 67 -1.22 -4.91 4.60
C VAL A 67 -1.78 -5.82 3.51
N ASN A 68 -0.98 -6.19 2.51
CA ASN A 68 -1.38 -7.06 1.42
C ASN A 68 -1.83 -8.44 1.93
N THR A 69 -1.14 -8.98 2.93
CA THR A 69 -1.50 -10.25 3.57
C THR A 69 -2.88 -10.17 4.23
N VAL A 70 -3.15 -9.12 5.01
CA VAL A 70 -4.48 -8.93 5.61
C VAL A 70 -5.56 -8.78 4.53
N ILE A 71 -5.32 -8.02 3.47
CA ILE A 71 -6.30 -7.84 2.38
C ILE A 71 -6.66 -9.19 1.75
N VAL A 72 -5.67 -10.03 1.43
CA VAL A 72 -5.89 -11.34 0.79
C VAL A 72 -6.60 -12.30 1.75
N PHE A 73 -6.08 -12.47 2.95
CA PHE A 73 -6.54 -13.52 3.86
C PHE A 73 -7.76 -13.14 4.69
N SER A 74 -8.09 -11.85 4.85
CA SER A 74 -9.31 -11.43 5.55
C SER A 74 -10.59 -11.94 4.90
N SER A 75 -10.65 -11.97 3.57
CA SER A 75 -11.79 -12.52 2.84
C SER A 75 -11.90 -14.04 2.99
N ILE A 76 -10.77 -14.75 2.98
CA ILE A 76 -10.71 -16.20 3.19
C ILE A 76 -11.13 -16.52 4.63
N PHE A 77 -10.60 -15.83 5.63
CA PHE A 77 -10.98 -15.99 7.04
C PHE A 77 -12.47 -15.71 7.26
N ALA A 78 -13.00 -14.64 6.69
CA ALA A 78 -14.42 -14.32 6.78
C ALA A 78 -15.30 -15.43 6.20
N ALA A 79 -14.93 -15.98 5.03
CA ALA A 79 -15.69 -17.05 4.39
C ALA A 79 -15.60 -18.37 5.15
N THR A 80 -14.37 -18.81 5.48
CA THR A 80 -14.14 -20.17 6.01
C THR A 80 -14.35 -20.27 7.52
N THR A 81 -13.94 -19.25 8.28
CA THR A 81 -14.01 -19.28 9.75
C THR A 81 -15.29 -18.66 10.29
N LEU A 82 -15.79 -17.59 9.68
CA LEU A 82 -16.98 -16.85 10.16
C LEU A 82 -18.23 -17.14 9.34
N GLY A 83 -18.13 -17.92 8.25
CA GLY A 83 -19.27 -18.34 7.44
C GLY A 83 -19.95 -17.21 6.67
N PHE A 84 -19.17 -16.21 6.20
CA PHE A 84 -19.68 -15.17 5.33
C PHE A 84 -20.07 -15.74 3.95
N LYS A 85 -21.25 -15.37 3.47
CA LYS A 85 -21.69 -15.68 2.12
C LYS A 85 -21.09 -14.69 1.10
N ALA A 86 -21.06 -15.05 -0.18
CA ALA A 86 -20.50 -14.20 -1.24
C ALA A 86 -21.08 -12.78 -1.24
N ARG A 87 -22.40 -12.63 -1.04
CA ARG A 87 -23.04 -11.30 -0.97
C ARG A 87 -22.55 -10.48 0.23
N GLU A 88 -22.34 -11.11 1.38
CA GLU A 88 -21.82 -10.44 2.59
C GLU A 88 -20.37 -10.00 2.39
N LEU A 89 -19.55 -10.81 1.70
CA LEU A 89 -18.16 -10.44 1.35
C LEU A 89 -18.10 -9.24 0.40
N ILE A 90 -19.01 -9.16 -0.58
CA ILE A 90 -19.09 -7.99 -1.46
C ILE A 90 -19.45 -6.74 -0.65
N MET A 91 -20.43 -6.83 0.25
CA MET A 91 -20.81 -5.70 1.11
C MET A 91 -19.67 -5.30 2.05
N LEU A 92 -18.96 -6.28 2.61
CA LEU A 92 -17.78 -6.04 3.44
C LEU A 92 -16.69 -5.31 2.68
N TYR A 93 -16.41 -5.72 1.45
CA TYR A 93 -15.45 -5.06 0.57
C TYR A 93 -15.85 -3.61 0.29
N LEU A 94 -17.11 -3.35 -0.04
CA LEU A 94 -17.61 -1.99 -0.26
C LEU A 94 -17.48 -1.12 1.00
N LEU A 95 -17.79 -1.67 2.17
CA LEU A 95 -17.61 -0.97 3.45
C LEU A 95 -16.14 -0.60 3.69
N VAL A 96 -15.22 -1.55 3.46
CA VAL A 96 -13.77 -1.30 3.59
C VAL A 96 -13.32 -0.20 2.64
N GLN A 97 -13.82 -0.17 1.40
CA GLN A 97 -13.47 0.88 0.44
C GLN A 97 -14.01 2.26 0.85
N LEU A 98 -15.24 2.33 1.36
CA LEU A 98 -15.83 3.58 1.87
C LEU A 98 -15.08 4.09 3.10
N THR A 99 -14.75 3.21 4.03
CA THR A 99 -13.96 3.59 5.21
C THR A 99 -12.53 3.95 4.86
N ALA A 100 -11.93 3.33 3.83
CA ALA A 100 -10.61 3.70 3.32
C ALA A 100 -10.63 5.10 2.70
N LEU A 101 -11.66 5.41 1.91
CA LEU A 101 -11.86 6.75 1.38
C LEU A 101 -11.94 7.79 2.53
N ALA A 102 -12.77 7.51 3.54
CA ALA A 102 -12.89 8.36 4.73
C ALA A 102 -11.55 8.52 5.46
N GLY A 103 -10.79 7.43 5.64
CA GLY A 103 -9.47 7.44 6.25
C GLY A 103 -8.46 8.30 5.52
N ALA A 104 -8.43 8.23 4.18
CA ALA A 104 -7.57 9.05 3.35
C ALA A 104 -7.90 10.54 3.49
N PHE A 105 -9.18 10.92 3.44
CA PHE A 105 -9.61 12.32 3.58
C PHE A 105 -9.40 12.88 4.98
N ILE A 106 -9.80 12.15 6.01
CA ILE A 106 -9.69 12.60 7.42
C ILE A 106 -8.22 12.76 7.81
N MET A 107 -7.35 11.86 7.35
CA MET A 107 -5.93 11.90 7.66
C MET A 107 -5.12 12.84 6.77
N ALA A 108 -5.70 13.43 5.72
CA ALA A 108 -5.01 14.42 4.89
C ALA A 108 -4.47 15.60 5.72
N ARG A 109 -5.32 16.22 6.54
CA ARG A 109 -4.91 17.32 7.42
C ARG A 109 -3.87 16.92 8.47
N PRO A 110 -3.99 15.81 9.23
CA PRO A 110 -2.92 15.26 10.06
C PRO A 110 -1.60 15.00 9.32
N ILE A 111 -1.64 14.52 8.08
CA ILE A 111 -0.42 14.32 7.28
C ILE A 111 0.35 15.64 7.12
N ASP A 112 -0.36 16.74 6.84
CA ASP A 112 0.27 18.05 6.65
C ASP A 112 0.74 18.66 7.97
N THR A 113 -0.02 18.48 9.07
CA THR A 113 0.23 19.15 10.35
C THR A 113 1.16 18.39 11.29
N TRP A 114 0.99 17.06 11.39
CA TRP A 114 1.82 16.22 12.28
C TRP A 114 3.02 15.62 11.54
N GLY A 115 2.96 15.65 10.22
CA GLY A 115 3.93 15.04 9.31
C GLY A 115 3.60 13.58 8.97
N PRO A 116 3.90 13.19 7.72
CA PRO A 116 3.49 11.89 7.19
C PRO A 116 4.10 10.71 7.95
N LYS A 117 5.33 10.80 8.45
CA LYS A 117 5.97 9.74 9.23
C LYS A 117 5.17 9.36 10.48
N LYS A 118 4.64 10.34 11.21
CA LYS A 118 3.83 10.10 12.42
C LYS A 118 2.51 9.43 12.05
N VAL A 119 1.88 9.88 10.97
CA VAL A 119 0.60 9.31 10.51
C VAL A 119 0.78 7.87 10.03
N VAL A 120 1.86 7.54 9.30
CA VAL A 120 2.20 6.15 8.96
C VAL A 120 2.38 5.32 10.22
N SER A 121 3.17 5.78 11.19
CA SER A 121 3.39 5.05 12.45
C SER A 121 2.08 4.80 13.21
N LEU A 122 1.19 5.79 13.30
CA LEU A 122 -0.13 5.65 13.92
C LEU A 122 -1.01 4.64 13.18
N SER A 123 -1.02 4.71 11.85
CA SER A 123 -1.76 3.76 11.02
C SER A 123 -1.26 2.32 11.20
N LEU A 124 0.05 2.12 11.31
CA LEU A 124 0.63 0.81 11.55
C LEU A 124 0.32 0.27 12.95
N LEU A 125 0.26 1.14 13.97
CA LEU A 125 -0.23 0.76 15.31
C LEU A 125 -1.70 0.31 15.25
N MET A 126 -2.52 1.03 14.50
CA MET A 126 -3.91 0.66 14.28
C MET A 126 -4.02 -0.69 13.54
N TRP A 127 -3.20 -0.95 12.53
CA TRP A 127 -3.13 -2.24 11.83
C TRP A 127 -2.68 -3.39 12.73
N SER A 128 -1.72 -3.14 13.64
CA SER A 128 -1.33 -4.11 14.67
C SER A 128 -2.51 -4.44 15.58
N SER A 129 -3.26 -3.43 16.01
CA SER A 129 -4.47 -3.61 16.84
C SER A 129 -5.57 -4.37 16.09
N VAL A 130 -5.78 -4.07 14.81
CA VAL A 130 -6.73 -4.79 13.92
C VAL A 130 -6.37 -6.28 13.85
N SER A 131 -5.09 -6.62 13.68
CA SER A 131 -4.65 -8.02 13.63
C SER A 131 -4.89 -8.75 14.95
N ILE A 132 -4.65 -8.08 16.08
CA ILE A 132 -4.90 -8.63 17.42
C ILE A 132 -6.42 -8.82 17.64
N LEU A 133 -7.24 -7.81 17.30
CA LEU A 133 -8.69 -7.89 17.44
C LEU A 133 -9.29 -8.97 16.53
N ALA A 134 -8.75 -9.14 15.33
CA ALA A 134 -9.19 -10.18 14.39
C ALA A 134 -8.95 -11.60 14.94
N TYR A 135 -7.88 -11.81 15.72
CA TYR A 135 -7.65 -13.08 16.41
C TYR A 135 -8.82 -13.46 17.34
N PHE A 136 -9.39 -12.46 18.02
CA PHE A 136 -10.50 -12.65 18.96
C PHE A 136 -11.89 -12.58 18.27
N ALA A 137 -11.95 -12.30 16.98
CA ALA A 137 -13.22 -12.21 16.27
C ALA A 137 -13.97 -13.55 16.31
N GLY A 138 -15.08 -13.60 17.05
CA GLY A 138 -15.90 -14.81 17.24
C GLY A 138 -17.17 -14.81 16.40
N ASN A 139 -17.59 -13.67 15.86
CA ASN A 139 -18.81 -13.54 15.09
C ASN A 139 -18.68 -12.49 13.95
N LYS A 140 -19.68 -12.49 13.07
CA LYS A 140 -19.72 -11.58 11.91
C LYS A 140 -19.73 -10.10 12.32
N ILE A 141 -20.44 -9.73 13.38
CA ILE A 141 -20.57 -8.33 13.81
C ILE A 141 -19.24 -7.78 14.26
N HIS A 142 -18.48 -8.52 15.07
CA HIS A 142 -17.12 -8.14 15.46
C HIS A 142 -16.24 -7.92 14.21
N PHE A 143 -16.36 -8.81 13.23
CA PHE A 143 -15.54 -8.71 12.01
C PHE A 143 -15.94 -7.50 11.15
N TRP A 144 -17.21 -7.13 11.07
CA TRP A 144 -17.65 -5.90 10.39
C TRP A 144 -17.04 -4.65 11.01
N ILE A 145 -16.99 -4.56 12.34
CA ILE A 145 -16.37 -3.44 13.06
C ILE A 145 -14.85 -3.40 12.78
N ILE A 146 -14.19 -4.55 12.92
CA ILE A 146 -12.74 -4.68 12.69
C ILE A 146 -12.39 -4.29 11.25
N ALA A 147 -13.15 -4.76 10.28
CA ALA A 147 -12.97 -4.45 8.87
C ALA A 147 -13.17 -2.95 8.56
N SER A 148 -14.10 -2.28 9.25
CA SER A 148 -14.28 -0.83 9.12
C SER A 148 -13.05 -0.06 9.61
N ILE A 149 -12.48 -0.47 10.76
CA ILE A 149 -11.26 0.13 11.31
C ILE A 149 -10.07 -0.16 10.38
N ALA A 150 -9.97 -1.40 9.87
CA ALA A 150 -8.93 -1.78 8.90
C ALA A 150 -9.01 -0.97 7.62
N GLY A 151 -10.22 -0.76 7.09
CA GLY A 151 -10.45 0.10 5.92
C GLY A 151 -9.98 1.53 6.15
N PHE A 152 -10.39 2.14 7.27
CA PHE A 152 -9.91 3.48 7.62
C PHE A 152 -8.38 3.55 7.67
N GLY A 153 -7.73 2.57 8.31
CA GLY A 153 -6.28 2.46 8.35
C GLY A 153 -5.64 2.27 6.98
N LEU A 154 -6.32 1.55 6.08
CA LEU A 154 -5.84 1.36 4.72
C LEU A 154 -5.72 2.69 3.96
N GLY A 155 -6.77 3.50 4.00
CA GLY A 155 -6.76 4.81 3.36
C GLY A 155 -5.71 5.74 3.98
N ALA A 156 -5.64 5.75 5.32
CA ALA A 156 -4.69 6.57 6.06
C ALA A 156 -3.22 6.19 5.75
N VAL A 157 -2.88 4.89 5.79
CA VAL A 157 -1.51 4.44 5.54
C VAL A 157 -1.09 4.68 4.11
N GLN A 158 -1.95 4.43 3.13
CA GLN A 158 -1.62 4.66 1.72
C GLN A 158 -1.40 6.14 1.41
N ALA A 159 -2.26 7.03 1.91
CA ALA A 159 -2.10 8.48 1.72
C ALA A 159 -0.81 8.98 2.39
N ALA A 160 -0.59 8.62 3.67
CA ALA A 160 0.58 9.05 4.42
C ALA A 160 1.90 8.50 3.88
N THR A 161 1.91 7.23 3.42
CA THR A 161 3.11 6.60 2.82
C THR A 161 3.53 7.33 1.55
N ARG A 162 2.58 7.65 0.66
CA ARG A 162 2.86 8.42 -0.56
C ARG A 162 3.37 9.81 -0.23
N ALA A 163 2.71 10.52 0.70
CA ALA A 163 3.15 11.83 1.16
C ALA A 163 4.53 11.80 1.83
N PHE A 164 4.89 10.71 2.52
CA PHE A 164 6.23 10.56 3.08
C PHE A 164 7.28 10.29 2.00
N PHE A 165 6.93 9.48 1.02
CA PHE A 165 7.80 9.17 -0.10
C PHE A 165 8.14 10.41 -0.94
N THR A 166 7.18 11.32 -1.19
CA THR A 166 7.43 12.56 -1.95
C THR A 166 8.51 13.45 -1.33
N GLN A 167 8.74 13.37 -0.01
CA GLN A 167 9.79 14.14 0.66
C GLN A 167 11.21 13.75 0.24
N PHE A 168 11.39 12.60 -0.42
CA PHE A 168 12.68 12.10 -0.89
C PHE A 168 12.89 12.29 -2.39
N ILE A 169 11.86 12.74 -3.11
CA ILE A 169 11.89 12.80 -4.58
C ILE A 169 12.34 14.18 -5.05
N PRO A 170 13.34 14.25 -5.95
CA PRO A 170 13.64 15.48 -6.69
C PRO A 170 12.46 15.83 -7.63
N PRO A 171 12.04 17.10 -7.75
CA PRO A 171 10.89 17.50 -8.54
C PRO A 171 10.90 17.08 -10.02
N GLU A 172 12.09 16.94 -10.61
CA GLU A 172 12.27 16.58 -12.03
C GLU A 172 12.22 15.07 -12.31
N HIS A 173 12.17 14.22 -11.25
CA HIS A 173 12.27 12.75 -11.37
C HIS A 173 11.09 12.00 -10.75
N GLU A 174 9.96 12.67 -10.55
CA GLU A 174 8.82 12.09 -9.83
C GLU A 174 8.32 10.78 -10.44
N SER A 175 8.10 10.73 -11.75
CA SER A 175 7.57 9.55 -12.44
C SER A 175 8.45 8.31 -12.28
N GLU A 176 9.77 8.51 -12.33
CA GLU A 176 10.75 7.43 -12.20
C GLU A 176 10.75 6.84 -10.78
N TYR A 177 10.78 7.72 -9.78
CA TYR A 177 10.78 7.34 -8.38
C TYR A 177 9.48 6.64 -8.00
N PHE A 178 8.32 7.14 -8.45
CA PHE A 178 7.03 6.46 -8.24
C PHE A 178 6.95 5.11 -8.96
N GLY A 179 7.61 4.96 -10.11
CA GLY A 179 7.78 3.67 -10.78
C GLY A 179 8.48 2.65 -9.89
N VAL A 180 9.63 3.03 -9.30
CA VAL A 180 10.36 2.15 -8.35
C VAL A 180 9.54 1.89 -7.08
N PHE A 181 8.89 2.91 -6.51
CA PHE A 181 8.00 2.75 -5.35
C PHE A 181 6.90 1.74 -5.62
N SER A 182 6.25 1.81 -6.79
CA SER A 182 5.20 0.87 -7.19
C SER A 182 5.73 -0.55 -7.38
N MET A 183 6.95 -0.70 -7.91
CA MET A 183 7.59 -2.01 -8.00
C MET A 183 7.85 -2.61 -6.62
N VAL A 184 8.38 -1.84 -5.67
CA VAL A 184 8.62 -2.29 -4.30
C VAL A 184 7.30 -2.70 -3.64
N GLY A 185 6.24 -1.87 -3.76
CA GLY A 185 4.92 -2.19 -3.20
C GLY A 185 4.29 -3.45 -3.79
N LYS A 186 4.44 -3.69 -5.10
CA LYS A 186 3.95 -4.92 -5.73
C LYS A 186 4.79 -6.14 -5.34
N SER A 187 6.08 -5.96 -5.11
CA SER A 187 6.98 -7.04 -4.68
C SER A 187 6.83 -7.39 -3.20
N SER A 188 6.16 -6.56 -2.41
CA SER A 188 5.95 -6.80 -0.99
C SER A 188 4.98 -7.96 -0.70
N ALA A 189 4.10 -8.33 -1.61
CA ALA A 189 3.10 -9.39 -1.40
C ALA A 189 3.67 -10.81 -1.56
N ILE A 190 4.83 -11.13 -0.97
CA ILE A 190 5.51 -12.42 -1.11
C ILE A 190 5.66 -13.12 0.24
N PHE A 191 6.29 -12.48 1.20
CA PHE A 191 6.66 -13.13 2.47
C PHE A 191 5.47 -13.31 3.40
N GLY A 192 4.58 -12.35 3.48
CA GLY A 192 3.40 -12.39 4.33
C GLY A 192 2.47 -13.54 3.99
N PRO A 193 2.03 -13.72 2.73
CA PRO A 193 1.22 -14.85 2.31
C PRO A 193 1.88 -16.21 2.56
N LEU A 194 3.19 -16.34 2.33
CA LEU A 194 3.92 -17.58 2.59
C LEU A 194 3.95 -17.90 4.08
N LEU A 195 4.27 -16.93 4.93
CA LEU A 195 4.30 -17.10 6.38
C LEU A 195 2.90 -17.40 6.92
N PHE A 196 1.88 -16.69 6.43
CA PHE A 196 0.48 -16.94 6.79
C PHE A 196 0.05 -18.36 6.46
N GLY A 197 0.33 -18.81 5.23
CA GLY A 197 0.01 -20.17 4.78
C GLY A 197 0.72 -21.23 5.62
N TYR A 198 2.01 -21.05 5.89
CA TYR A 198 2.80 -21.97 6.70
C TYR A 198 2.26 -22.07 8.13
N ILE A 199 2.00 -20.95 8.80
CA ILE A 199 1.47 -20.95 10.18
C ILE A 199 0.05 -21.53 10.20
N SER A 200 -0.80 -21.14 9.25
CA SER A 200 -2.18 -21.66 9.17
C SER A 200 -2.21 -23.17 8.99
N SER A 201 -1.34 -23.73 8.16
CA SER A 201 -1.25 -25.18 7.95
C SER A 201 -0.68 -25.92 9.16
N SER A 202 0.34 -25.35 9.82
CA SER A 202 0.99 -25.95 10.99
C SER A 202 0.09 -26.03 12.22
N PHE A 203 -0.77 -25.01 12.42
CA PHE A 203 -1.68 -24.96 13.57
C PHE A 203 -3.10 -25.44 13.24
N GLY A 204 -3.40 -25.80 11.99
CA GLY A 204 -4.74 -26.17 11.56
C GLY A 204 -5.79 -25.05 11.74
N SER A 205 -5.36 -23.80 11.93
CA SER A 205 -6.21 -22.64 12.19
C SER A 205 -5.60 -21.37 11.60
N GLN A 206 -6.45 -20.51 11.05
CA GLN A 206 -6.02 -19.22 10.51
C GLN A 206 -5.78 -18.16 11.60
N ARG A 207 -6.28 -18.35 12.82
CA ARG A 207 -6.16 -17.38 13.92
C ARG A 207 -4.72 -17.06 14.30
N PRO A 208 -3.84 -18.05 14.56
CA PRO A 208 -2.42 -17.77 14.82
C PRO A 208 -1.72 -17.07 13.66
N ALA A 209 -2.10 -17.41 12.42
CA ALA A 209 -1.56 -16.78 11.23
C ALA A 209 -1.93 -15.28 11.14
N ILE A 210 -3.17 -14.90 11.49
CA ILE A 210 -3.57 -13.49 11.56
C ILE A 210 -2.74 -12.73 12.59
N LEU A 211 -2.49 -13.34 13.76
CA LEU A 211 -1.69 -12.71 14.79
C LEU A 211 -0.23 -12.50 14.36
N SER A 212 0.32 -13.42 13.56
CA SER A 212 1.69 -13.28 13.04
C SER A 212 1.85 -12.05 12.12
N VAL A 213 0.78 -11.61 11.47
CA VAL A 213 0.84 -10.41 10.61
C VAL A 213 1.08 -9.14 11.44
N ALA A 214 0.67 -9.09 12.71
CA ALA A 214 0.99 -7.97 13.59
C ALA A 214 2.50 -7.73 13.72
N VAL A 215 3.32 -8.79 13.60
CA VAL A 215 4.79 -8.68 13.63
C VAL A 215 5.31 -7.82 12.47
N PHE A 216 4.74 -7.96 11.26
CA PHE A 216 5.13 -7.12 10.12
C PHE A 216 4.89 -5.63 10.39
N PHE A 217 3.78 -5.30 11.03
CA PHE A 217 3.46 -3.91 11.38
C PHE A 217 4.39 -3.39 12.48
N LEU A 218 4.67 -4.17 13.52
CA LEU A 218 5.59 -3.78 14.58
C LEU A 218 7.02 -3.60 14.06
N VAL A 219 7.52 -4.54 13.25
CA VAL A 219 8.83 -4.42 12.59
C VAL A 219 8.85 -3.23 11.64
N GLY A 220 7.74 -3.01 10.90
CA GLY A 220 7.55 -1.84 10.05
C GLY A 220 7.66 -0.53 10.82
N ILE A 221 6.99 -0.42 11.99
CA ILE A 221 7.10 0.76 12.86
C ILE A 221 8.53 0.96 13.33
N ILE A 222 9.17 -0.09 13.87
CA ILE A 222 10.52 -0.01 14.39
C ILE A 222 11.50 0.43 13.28
N SER A 223 11.43 -0.21 12.11
CA SER A 223 12.30 0.14 10.98
C SER A 223 12.06 1.57 10.49
N LEU A 224 10.81 2.04 10.50
CA LEU A 224 10.44 3.39 10.13
C LEU A 224 11.04 4.46 11.08
N GLN A 225 11.23 4.14 12.37
CA GLN A 225 11.86 5.10 13.30
C GLN A 225 13.29 5.45 12.89
N PHE A 226 14.02 4.52 12.27
CA PHE A 226 15.39 4.75 11.79
C PHE A 226 15.46 5.58 10.50
N VAL A 227 14.33 5.87 9.87
CA VAL A 227 14.25 6.77 8.71
C VAL A 227 14.23 8.20 9.22
N LYS A 228 15.23 8.98 8.86
CA LYS A 228 15.20 10.42 9.06
C LYS A 228 14.31 11.02 7.98
N GLY A 229 13.27 11.78 8.37
CA GLY A 229 12.42 12.48 7.41
C GLY A 229 13.29 13.32 6.49
N GLY A 230 13.14 13.17 5.18
CA GLY A 230 13.69 14.09 4.22
C GLY A 230 12.99 15.44 4.44
N GLY A 231 13.58 16.31 5.21
CA GLY A 231 13.16 17.70 5.16
C GLY A 231 13.44 18.18 3.73
N PRO A 232 12.50 18.82 3.06
CA PRO A 232 12.81 19.39 1.77
C PRO A 232 13.94 20.38 1.98
N ASN A 233 15.02 20.24 1.22
CA ASN A 233 15.81 21.37 0.80
C ASN A 233 14.93 22.25 -0.11
N VAL A 234 13.80 22.69 0.41
CA VAL A 234 13.11 23.85 -0.09
C VAL A 234 13.99 25.02 0.32
N LYS A 235 15.01 25.30 -0.50
CA LYS A 235 15.50 26.66 -0.64
C LYS A 235 14.24 27.50 -0.85
N LYS A 236 13.81 28.21 0.21
CA LYS A 236 12.88 29.32 0.07
C LYS A 236 13.46 30.17 -1.06
N SER A 237 12.81 30.18 -2.22
CA SER A 237 13.04 31.18 -3.23
C SER A 237 12.90 32.53 -2.52
N PRO A 238 13.87 33.42 -2.53
CA PRO A 238 13.67 34.74 -2.01
C PRO A 238 12.61 35.41 -2.87
N SER A 239 11.56 35.88 -2.19
CA SER A 239 10.50 36.77 -2.71
C SER A 239 11.08 38.02 -3.29
#